data_446cb45a76bed269d72e9720b6dfda51
#
_entry.id   446cb45a76bed269d72e9720b6dfda51
#
_cell.length_a   1.000
_cell.length_b   1.000
_cell.length_c   1.000
_cell.angle_alpha   90.00
_cell.angle_beta   90.00
_cell.angle_gamma   90.00
#
_symmetry.space_group_name_H-M   'P 1'
#
loop_
_entity.id
_entity.type
_entity.pdbx_description
1 polymer ?
#
loop_
_entity_poly.entity_id
_entity_poly.type
_entity_poly.pdbx_seq_one_letter_code
_entity_poly.pdbx_strand_id
1 'polypeptide(L)'
;MEWLGFTGMADLAGITAGNLPFGKGRLLEISRALAAEPKIILMDEPAAGLNSRETDELASLIRRIRESGVTVVLVEHDMDLVMDVCDSIVVLNLGKKLAEGKPRQIQENPAVISAYLGEG
;
A
#
# COMPACT_ATOMS: atom_id res chain seq x y z
N MET A 1 -13.23 -3.97 4.88
CA MET A 1 -12.63 -4.50 3.67
C MET A 1 -11.22 -4.00 3.54
N GLU A 2 -10.26 -4.88 3.40
CA GLU A 2 -8.87 -4.50 3.41
C GLU A 2 -8.14 -4.97 2.17
N TRP A 3 -7.21 -4.14 1.71
CA TRP A 3 -6.27 -4.50 0.66
C TRP A 3 -4.89 -4.59 1.26
N LEU A 4 -4.16 -5.64 0.94
CA LEU A 4 -2.79 -5.81 1.34
C LEU A 4 -1.94 -5.87 0.08
N GLY A 5 -1.13 -4.84 -0.16
CA GLY A 5 -0.27 -4.76 -1.31
C GLY A 5 1.17 -5.01 -0.97
N PHE A 6 1.87 -5.74 -1.83
CA PHE A 6 3.28 -6.01 -1.68
C PHE A 6 4.05 -5.43 -2.85
N THR A 7 5.15 -4.77 -2.57
CA THR A 7 6.04 -4.24 -3.59
C THR A 7 7.37 -4.97 -3.66
N GLY A 8 7.44 -6.16 -3.10
CA GLY A 8 8.64 -6.98 -3.10
C GLY A 8 8.64 -7.94 -1.95
N MET A 9 9.72 -8.68 -1.79
CA MET A 9 9.89 -9.68 -0.74
C MET A 9 11.18 -9.39 0.02
N ALA A 10 11.12 -9.45 1.34
CA ALA A 10 12.29 -9.28 2.19
C ALA A 10 12.06 -9.92 3.56
N ASP A 11 13.10 -9.90 4.38
CA ASP A 11 13.01 -10.38 5.76
C ASP A 11 12.03 -9.53 6.55
N LEU A 12 11.47 -10.13 7.59
CA LEU A 12 10.44 -9.50 8.40
C LEU A 12 10.95 -8.47 9.41
N ALA A 13 12.20 -8.05 9.30
CA ALA A 13 12.73 -6.99 10.15
C ALA A 13 12.14 -5.65 9.72
N GLY A 14 10.87 -5.46 9.99
CA GLY A 14 10.14 -4.32 9.50
C GLY A 14 10.00 -3.20 10.50
N ILE A 15 9.76 -2.02 9.97
CA ILE A 15 9.43 -0.82 10.73
C ILE A 15 8.06 -0.36 10.28
N THR A 16 7.20 -0.05 11.24
CA THR A 16 5.90 0.50 10.95
C THR A 16 6.00 2.01 10.82
N ALA A 17 5.65 2.52 9.64
CA ALA A 17 5.46 3.93 9.44
C ALA A 17 4.02 4.23 9.85
N GLY A 18 3.85 4.78 11.01
CA GLY A 18 2.57 4.88 11.66
C GLY A 18 1.58 5.83 11.02
N ASN A 19 0.46 5.99 11.67
CA ASN A 19 -0.64 6.82 11.22
C ASN A 19 -0.52 8.22 11.78
N LEU A 20 0.15 9.08 11.04
CA LEU A 20 0.12 10.50 11.36
C LEU A 20 -1.11 11.12 10.68
N PRO A 21 -1.76 12.08 11.32
CA PRO A 21 -3.04 12.59 10.83
C PRO A 21 -2.97 13.39 9.55
N PHE A 22 -1.81 13.89 9.16
CA PHE A 22 -1.71 14.78 8.01
C PHE A 22 -0.52 14.46 7.13
N GLY A 23 -0.62 14.84 5.85
CA GLY A 23 0.34 14.48 4.82
C GLY A 23 1.80 14.75 5.17
N LYS A 24 2.13 15.97 5.61
CA LYS A 24 3.52 16.31 5.94
C LYS A 24 4.04 15.50 7.12
N GLY A 25 3.22 15.31 8.14
CA GLY A 25 3.59 14.51 9.30
C GLY A 25 3.84 13.07 8.91
N ARG A 26 3.01 12.56 8.02
CA ARG A 26 3.14 11.19 7.53
C ARG A 26 4.43 10.99 6.75
N LEU A 27 4.76 11.94 5.87
CA LEU A 27 6.00 11.88 5.11
C LEU A 27 7.22 11.93 6.04
N LEU A 28 7.15 12.74 7.08
CA LEU A 28 8.23 12.84 8.07
C LEU A 28 8.41 11.51 8.80
N GLU A 29 7.34 10.86 9.18
CA GLU A 29 7.41 9.58 9.86
C GLU A 29 8.00 8.50 8.97
N ILE A 30 7.60 8.47 7.70
CA ILE A 30 8.19 7.54 6.73
C ILE A 30 9.68 7.81 6.57
N SER A 31 10.08 9.08 6.51
CA SER A 31 11.49 9.45 6.41
C SER A 31 12.29 8.97 7.62
N ARG A 32 11.72 9.07 8.82
CA ARG A 32 12.36 8.55 10.03
C ARG A 32 12.54 7.05 9.98
N ALA A 33 11.50 6.35 9.52
CA ALA A 33 11.56 4.90 9.38
C ALA A 33 12.67 4.50 8.40
N LEU A 34 12.80 5.24 7.30
CA LEU A 34 13.83 4.97 6.29
C LEU A 34 15.24 5.26 6.81
N ALA A 35 15.39 6.19 7.74
CA ALA A 35 16.69 6.51 8.31
C ALA A 35 17.31 5.34 9.07
N ALA A 36 16.50 4.39 9.50
CA ALA A 36 16.96 3.17 10.15
C ALA A 36 17.45 2.11 9.16
N GLU A 37 17.41 2.41 7.86
CA GLU A 37 17.82 1.52 6.78
C GLU A 37 17.14 0.14 6.84
N PRO A 38 15.81 0.09 6.85
CA PRO A 38 15.08 -1.17 6.97
C PRO A 38 15.14 -1.96 5.67
N LYS A 39 14.94 -3.27 5.78
CA LYS A 39 14.75 -4.13 4.60
C LYS A 39 13.30 -4.17 4.18
N ILE A 40 12.39 -3.96 5.13
CA ILE A 40 10.97 -3.95 4.90
C ILE A 40 10.32 -2.83 5.69
N ILE A 41 9.34 -2.19 5.09
CA ILE A 41 8.56 -1.16 5.76
C ILE A 41 7.08 -1.50 5.64
N LEU A 42 6.35 -1.39 6.75
CA LEU A 42 4.92 -1.63 6.77
C LEU A 42 4.19 -0.29 6.86
N MET A 43 3.32 -0.04 5.90
CA MET A 43 2.49 1.17 5.88
C MET A 43 1.03 0.77 6.02
N ASP A 44 0.41 1.22 7.09
CA ASP A 44 -0.98 0.91 7.38
C ASP A 44 -1.84 2.13 7.08
N GLU A 45 -2.60 2.03 6.00
CA GLU A 45 -3.49 3.07 5.50
C GLU A 45 -2.84 4.45 5.41
N PRO A 46 -1.68 4.56 4.75
CA PRO A 46 -0.95 5.83 4.72
C PRO A 46 -1.67 6.94 3.95
N ALA A 47 -2.63 6.59 3.11
CA ALA A 47 -3.40 7.57 2.35
C ALA A 47 -4.60 8.12 3.10
N ALA A 48 -4.89 7.64 4.30
CA ALA A 48 -6.03 8.09 5.08
C ALA A 48 -5.92 9.60 5.37
N GLY A 49 -6.95 10.35 5.01
CA GLY A 49 -6.99 11.78 5.25
C GLY A 49 -6.21 12.64 4.25
N LEU A 50 -5.56 12.03 3.26
CA LEU A 50 -4.83 12.78 2.24
C LEU A 50 -5.76 13.20 1.09
N ASN A 51 -5.47 14.37 0.52
CA ASN A 51 -6.14 14.79 -0.71
C ASN A 51 -5.46 14.14 -1.92
N SER A 52 -6.00 14.36 -3.13
CA SER A 52 -5.48 13.73 -4.35
C SER A 52 -4.01 14.04 -4.60
N ARG A 53 -3.62 15.30 -4.41
CA ARG A 53 -2.24 15.72 -4.61
C ARG A 53 -1.30 15.04 -3.63
N GLU A 54 -1.69 14.99 -2.36
CA GLU A 54 -0.89 14.36 -1.33
C GLU A 54 -0.78 12.85 -1.56
N THR A 55 -1.86 12.24 -2.03
CA THR A 55 -1.85 10.81 -2.38
C THR A 55 -0.90 10.53 -3.54
N ASP A 56 -0.86 11.41 -4.54
CA ASP A 56 0.09 11.28 -5.65
C ASP A 56 1.53 11.43 -5.17
N GLU A 57 1.79 12.33 -4.24
CA GLU A 57 3.11 12.49 -3.63
C GLU A 57 3.51 11.23 -2.86
N LEU A 58 2.57 10.65 -2.14
CA LEU A 58 2.78 9.40 -1.42
C LEU A 58 3.10 8.26 -2.39
N ALA A 59 2.37 8.17 -3.49
CA ALA A 59 2.63 7.16 -4.50
C ALA A 59 4.04 7.26 -5.07
N SER A 60 4.48 8.48 -5.37
CA SER A 60 5.84 8.73 -5.86
C SER A 60 6.89 8.32 -4.83
N LEU A 61 6.63 8.60 -3.56
CA LEU A 61 7.53 8.24 -2.47
C LEU A 61 7.62 6.71 -2.34
N ILE A 62 6.49 6.03 -2.38
CA ILE A 62 6.47 4.56 -2.31
C ILE A 62 7.29 3.95 -3.44
N ARG A 63 7.15 4.47 -4.65
CA ARG A 63 7.93 3.98 -5.79
C ARG A 63 9.43 4.17 -5.58
N ARG A 64 9.83 5.33 -5.05
CA ARG A 64 11.25 5.59 -4.78
C ARG A 64 11.80 4.69 -3.69
N ILE A 65 11.01 4.42 -2.67
CA ILE A 65 11.40 3.50 -1.60
C ILE A 65 11.62 2.10 -2.19
N ARG A 66 10.68 1.65 -3.01
CA ARG A 66 10.77 0.35 -3.67
C ARG A 66 12.01 0.25 -4.55
N GLU A 67 12.28 1.29 -5.33
CA GLU A 67 13.43 1.32 -6.23
C GLU A 67 14.76 1.31 -5.47
N SER A 68 14.76 1.77 -4.23
CA SER A 68 15.96 1.74 -3.39
C SER A 68 16.27 0.35 -2.82
N GLY A 69 15.40 -0.63 -3.07
CA GLY A 69 15.60 -2.00 -2.61
C GLY A 69 14.84 -2.36 -1.33
N VAL A 70 14.06 -1.46 -0.81
CA VAL A 70 13.24 -1.71 0.39
C VAL A 70 11.92 -2.35 -0.04
N THR A 71 11.53 -3.42 0.63
CA THR A 71 10.22 -4.01 0.43
C THR A 71 9.18 -3.18 1.17
N VAL A 72 8.10 -2.85 0.48
CA VAL A 72 6.99 -2.11 1.08
C VAL A 72 5.79 -3.03 1.18
N VAL A 73 5.24 -3.17 2.37
CA VAL A 73 3.96 -3.85 2.59
C VAL A 73 2.94 -2.75 2.88
N LEU A 74 1.97 -2.65 2.01
CA LEU A 74 0.97 -1.58 2.05
C LEU A 74 -0.40 -2.17 2.39
N VAL A 75 -0.97 -1.74 3.50
CA VAL A 75 -2.36 -2.07 3.86
C VAL A 75 -3.20 -0.86 3.51
N GLU A 76 -4.13 -1.03 2.58
CA GLU A 76 -4.86 0.12 2.05
C GLU A 76 -6.21 -0.30 1.48
N HIS A 77 -7.15 0.63 1.46
CA HIS A 77 -8.43 0.46 0.78
C HIS A 77 -8.62 1.49 -0.33
N ASP A 78 -7.65 2.37 -0.53
CA ASP A 78 -7.60 3.26 -1.68
C ASP A 78 -7.12 2.45 -2.88
N MET A 79 -8.07 2.02 -3.70
CA MET A 79 -7.77 1.10 -4.80
C MET A 79 -6.90 1.73 -5.87
N ASP A 80 -7.06 3.01 -6.13
CA ASP A 80 -6.25 3.70 -7.13
C ASP A 80 -4.79 3.69 -6.74
N LEU A 81 -4.51 3.96 -5.47
CA LEU A 81 -3.15 3.93 -4.95
C LEU A 81 -2.56 2.51 -5.03
N VAL A 82 -3.31 1.52 -4.58
CA VAL A 82 -2.86 0.13 -4.58
C VAL A 82 -2.55 -0.34 -6.00
N MET A 83 -3.46 -0.09 -6.94
CA MET A 83 -3.26 -0.48 -8.34
C MET A 83 -2.06 0.21 -8.97
N ASP A 84 -1.76 1.42 -8.53
CA ASP A 84 -0.70 2.24 -9.10
C ASP A 84 0.69 1.80 -8.62
N VAL A 85 0.84 1.41 -7.36
CA VAL A 85 2.16 1.22 -6.77
C VAL A 85 2.53 -0.23 -6.44
N CYS A 86 1.56 -1.12 -6.32
CA CYS A 86 1.84 -2.49 -5.89
C CYS A 86 2.23 -3.40 -7.04
N ASP A 87 3.19 -4.28 -6.76
CA ASP A 87 3.59 -5.33 -7.72
C ASP A 87 2.71 -6.55 -7.57
N SER A 88 2.23 -6.80 -6.35
CA SER A 88 1.39 -7.93 -6.03
C SER A 88 0.37 -7.51 -4.97
N ILE A 89 -0.85 -7.99 -5.10
CA ILE A 89 -1.96 -7.60 -4.26
C ILE A 89 -2.65 -8.83 -3.69
N VAL A 90 -2.97 -8.78 -2.41
CA VAL A 90 -3.85 -9.74 -1.75
C VAL A 90 -5.10 -8.97 -1.34
N VAL A 91 -6.25 -9.45 -1.77
CA VAL A 91 -7.53 -8.84 -1.43
C VAL A 91 -8.19 -9.64 -0.31
N LEU A 92 -8.52 -8.97 0.76
CA LEU A 92 -9.23 -9.58 1.89
C LEU A 92 -10.67 -9.09 1.94
N ASN A 93 -11.56 -10.00 2.26
CA ASN A 93 -12.97 -9.69 2.45
C ASN A 93 -13.46 -10.50 3.65
N LEU A 94 -13.97 -9.80 4.65
CA LEU A 94 -14.47 -10.43 5.88
C LEU A 94 -13.46 -11.38 6.52
N GLY A 95 -12.20 -10.95 6.54
CA GLY A 95 -11.12 -11.71 7.16
C GLY A 95 -10.58 -12.87 6.35
N LYS A 96 -11.05 -13.04 5.12
CA LYS A 96 -10.63 -14.14 4.25
C LYS A 96 -10.02 -13.63 2.97
N LYS A 97 -9.08 -14.41 2.44
CA LYS A 97 -8.47 -14.08 1.16
C LYS A 97 -9.50 -14.27 0.05
N LEU A 98 -9.81 -13.21 -0.66
CA LEU A 98 -10.74 -13.22 -1.78
C LEU A 98 -10.00 -13.46 -3.10
N ALA A 99 -8.82 -12.85 -3.25
CA ALA A 99 -8.03 -12.96 -4.47
C ALA A 99 -6.58 -12.59 -4.19
N GLU A 100 -5.71 -13.00 -5.09
CA GLU A 100 -4.30 -12.68 -5.01
C GLU A 100 -3.74 -12.64 -6.43
N GLY A 101 -2.87 -11.65 -6.71
CA GLY A 101 -2.25 -11.55 -8.02
C GLY A 101 -1.70 -10.17 -8.29
N LYS A 102 -1.30 -9.97 -9.54
CA LYS A 102 -0.83 -8.67 -10.01
C LYS A 102 -2.00 -7.71 -10.14
N PRO A 103 -1.73 -6.38 -10.13
CA PRO A 103 -2.81 -5.40 -10.21
C PRO A 103 -3.79 -5.65 -11.34
N ARG A 104 -3.30 -6.00 -12.52
CA ARG A 104 -4.17 -6.26 -13.67
C ARG A 104 -5.08 -7.46 -13.42
N GLN A 105 -4.56 -8.51 -12.82
CA GLN A 105 -5.34 -9.70 -12.50
C GLN A 105 -6.43 -9.39 -11.48
N ILE A 106 -6.10 -8.59 -10.48
CA ILE A 106 -7.05 -8.18 -9.46
C ILE A 106 -8.14 -7.30 -10.07
N GLN A 107 -7.77 -6.37 -10.92
CA GLN A 107 -8.70 -5.45 -11.56
C GLN A 107 -9.70 -6.18 -12.45
N GLU A 108 -9.30 -7.29 -13.05
CA GLU A 108 -10.14 -8.09 -13.93
C GLU A 108 -10.85 -9.25 -13.22
N ASN A 109 -10.57 -9.46 -11.95
CA ASN A 109 -11.14 -10.57 -11.20
C ASN A 109 -12.62 -10.33 -10.90
N PRO A 110 -13.54 -11.22 -11.36
CA PRO A 110 -14.98 -11.00 -11.14
C PRO A 110 -15.39 -10.89 -9.68
N ALA A 111 -14.75 -11.65 -8.79
CA ALA A 111 -15.07 -11.60 -7.37
C ALA A 111 -14.69 -10.25 -6.77
N VAL A 112 -13.56 -9.69 -7.19
CA VAL A 112 -13.12 -8.38 -6.75
C VAL A 112 -14.02 -7.29 -7.32
N ILE A 113 -14.34 -7.37 -8.59
CA ILE A 113 -15.24 -6.42 -9.24
C ILE A 113 -16.58 -6.39 -8.52
N SER A 114 -17.13 -7.55 -8.24
CA SER A 114 -18.42 -7.66 -7.55
C SER A 114 -18.37 -7.09 -6.14
N ALA A 115 -17.28 -7.35 -5.40
CA ALA A 115 -17.17 -6.94 -4.01
C ALA A 115 -16.80 -5.46 -3.85
N TYR A 116 -16.01 -4.91 -4.75
CA TYR A 116 -15.39 -3.60 -4.57
C TYR A 116 -15.60 -2.62 -5.70
N LEU A 117 -15.47 -3.08 -6.93
CA LEU A 117 -15.44 -2.20 -8.10
C LEU A 117 -16.78 -2.11 -8.80
N GLY A 118 -17.59 -3.13 -8.68
CA GLY A 118 -18.89 -3.19 -9.35
C GLY A 118 -19.98 -2.41 -8.66
N GLU A 119 -19.69 -1.85 -7.54
CA GLU A 119 -20.68 -1.14 -6.74
C GLU A 119 -20.74 0.35 -7.08
N GLY A 120 -20.19 0.70 -8.10
CA GLY A 120 -20.17 2.06 -8.62
C GLY A 120 -20.97 3.11 -7.92
#